data_3a68e41c798b3b469e49aa7646f86251
#
_entry.id   3a68e41c798b3b469e49aa7646f86251
#
_cell.length_a   1.000
_cell.length_b   1.000
_cell.length_c   1.000
_cell.angle_alpha   90.00
_cell.angle_beta   90.00
_cell.angle_gamma   90.00
#
_symmetry.space_group_name_H-M   'P 1'
#
loop_
_entity.id
_entity.type
_entity.pdbx_description
1 polymer ?
#
loop_
_entity_poly.entity_id
_entity_poly.type
_entity_poly.pdbx_seq_one_letter_code
_entity_poly.pdbx_strand_id
1 'polypeptide(L)' 'MSFVAWRQRLRVLKALERLEHGDKVSTVARELGYSSSSAFIAMFRELTGLTPEAYRRQQSVAGNAVKP' A
#
# COMPACT_ATOMS: atom_id res chain seq x y z
N MET A 1 -17.89 12.17 -4.11
CA MET A 1 -16.88 11.10 -4.32
C MET A 1 -17.52 9.95 -5.09
N SER A 2 -16.82 9.44 -6.09
CA SER A 2 -17.36 8.35 -6.89
C SER A 2 -17.25 7.02 -6.14
N PHE A 3 -18.11 6.07 -6.52
CA PHE A 3 -18.09 4.74 -5.92
C PHE A 3 -16.76 4.04 -6.17
N VAL A 4 -16.19 4.24 -7.36
CA VAL A 4 -14.92 3.63 -7.71
C VAL A 4 -13.79 4.17 -6.83
N ALA A 5 -13.77 5.48 -6.62
CA ALA A 5 -12.74 6.09 -5.78
C ALA A 5 -12.83 5.59 -4.35
N TRP A 6 -14.05 5.40 -3.86
CA TRP A 6 -14.26 4.89 -2.51
C TRP A 6 -13.74 3.46 -2.37
N ARG A 7 -14.01 2.61 -3.36
CA ARG A 7 -13.53 1.23 -3.34
C ARG A 7 -12.00 1.18 -3.38
N GLN A 8 -11.39 2.05 -4.16
CA GLN A 8 -9.93 2.10 -4.25
C GLN A 8 -9.31 2.52 -2.93
N ARG A 9 -9.95 3.43 -2.23
CA ARG A 9 -9.46 3.85 -0.92
C ARG A 9 -9.49 2.70 0.08
N LEU A 10 -10.56 1.90 0.04
CA LEU A 10 -10.63 0.72 0.90
C LEU A 10 -9.53 -0.26 0.59
N ARG A 11 -9.23 -0.45 -0.69
CA ARG A 11 -8.14 -1.34 -1.09
C ARG A 11 -6.80 -0.83 -0.59
N VAL A 12 -6.59 0.47 -0.65
CA VAL A 12 -5.36 1.06 -0.14
C VAL A 12 -5.25 0.85 1.36
N LEU A 13 -6.33 1.05 2.09
CA LEU A 13 -6.30 0.85 3.55
C LEU A 13 -5.93 -0.59 3.89
N LYS A 14 -6.48 -1.56 3.17
CA LYS A 14 -6.12 -2.95 3.38
C LYS A 14 -4.67 -3.21 3.00
N ALA A 15 -4.21 -2.56 1.95
CA ALA A 15 -2.82 -2.71 1.52
C ALA A 15 -1.87 -2.16 2.59
N LEU A 16 -2.19 -1.01 3.16
CA LEU A 16 -1.36 -0.42 4.21
C LEU A 16 -1.23 -1.37 5.39
N GLU A 17 -2.35 -1.96 5.80
CA GLU A 17 -2.36 -2.90 6.91
C GLU A 17 -1.46 -4.11 6.63
N ARG A 18 -1.58 -4.66 5.42
CA ARG A 18 -0.78 -5.82 5.03
C ARG A 18 0.71 -5.49 4.92
N LEU A 19 1.01 -4.32 4.38
CA LEU A 19 2.40 -3.90 4.25
C LEU A 19 3.03 -3.68 5.61
N GLU A 20 2.28 -3.17 6.56
CA GLU A 20 2.76 -2.99 7.93
C GLU A 20 3.01 -4.33 8.60
N HIS A 21 2.28 -5.35 8.19
CA HIS A 21 2.45 -6.71 8.70
C HIS A 21 3.69 -7.39 8.13
N GLY A 22 4.29 -6.82 7.10
CA GLY A 22 5.47 -7.38 6.47
C GLY A 22 5.19 -8.24 5.26
N ASP A 23 3.97 -8.23 4.76
CA ASP A 23 3.62 -9.01 3.57
C ASP A 23 4.34 -8.47 2.35
N LYS A 24 4.64 -9.37 1.42
CA LYS A 24 5.29 -8.96 0.18
C LYS A 24 4.32 -8.19 -0.71
N VAL A 25 4.85 -7.20 -1.42
CA VAL A 25 4.04 -6.39 -2.31
C VAL A 25 3.29 -7.25 -3.32
N SER A 26 3.97 -8.25 -3.89
CA SER A 26 3.34 -9.12 -4.88
C SER A 26 2.19 -9.93 -4.26
N THR A 27 2.34 -10.34 -3.02
CA THR A 27 1.29 -11.07 -2.31
C THR A 27 0.10 -10.17 -2.07
N VAL A 28 0.35 -8.96 -1.60
CA VAL A 28 -0.72 -7.99 -1.34
C VAL A 28 -1.49 -7.69 -2.62
N ALA A 29 -0.77 -7.47 -3.72
CA ALA A 29 -1.39 -7.17 -5.00
C ALA A 29 -2.32 -8.30 -5.42
N ARG A 30 -1.86 -9.53 -5.29
CA ARG A 30 -2.65 -10.70 -5.67
C ARG A 30 -3.90 -10.83 -4.80
N GLU A 31 -3.75 -10.66 -3.51
CA GLU A 31 -4.87 -10.79 -2.59
C GLU A 31 -5.93 -9.73 -2.79
N LEU A 32 -5.52 -8.55 -3.25
CA LEU A 32 -6.46 -7.48 -3.52
C LEU A 32 -7.06 -7.56 -4.92
N GLY A 33 -6.70 -8.58 -5.69
CA GLY A 33 -7.33 -8.84 -6.99
C GLY A 33 -6.67 -8.13 -8.17
N TYR A 34 -5.45 -7.67 -8.03
CA TYR A 34 -4.74 -7.05 -9.14
C TYR A 34 -4.08 -8.10 -10.00
N SER A 35 -4.11 -7.86 -11.31
CA SER A 35 -3.54 -8.80 -12.27
C SER A 35 -2.02 -8.86 -12.21
N SER A 36 -1.39 -7.79 -11.71
CA SER A 36 0.06 -7.74 -11.59
C SER A 36 0.45 -6.80 -10.46
N SER A 37 1.68 -6.96 -9.98
CA SER A 37 2.22 -6.04 -8.98
C SER A 37 2.34 -4.64 -9.54
N SER A 38 2.66 -4.52 -10.82
CA SER A 38 2.79 -3.21 -11.45
C SER A 38 1.49 -2.42 -11.40
N ALA A 39 0.36 -3.09 -11.64
CA ALA A 39 -0.94 -2.44 -11.59
C ALA A 39 -1.26 -1.95 -10.18
N PHE A 40 -0.95 -2.78 -9.19
CA PHE A 40 -1.16 -2.42 -7.80
C PHE A 40 -0.26 -1.23 -7.41
N ILE A 41 1.00 -1.29 -7.78
CA ILE A 41 1.96 -0.23 -7.46
C ILE A 41 1.53 1.10 -8.06
N ALA A 42 1.06 1.07 -9.31
CA ALA A 42 0.59 2.29 -9.97
C ALA A 42 -0.59 2.89 -9.24
N MET A 43 -1.55 2.06 -8.86
CA MET A 43 -2.73 2.51 -8.13
C MET A 43 -2.33 3.10 -6.77
N PHE A 44 -1.48 2.39 -6.05
CA PHE A 44 -1.04 2.80 -4.73
C PHE A 44 -0.33 4.16 -4.80
N ARG A 45 0.57 4.30 -5.76
CA ARG A 45 1.31 5.55 -5.93
C ARG A 45 0.39 6.71 -6.30
N GLU A 46 -0.61 6.43 -7.13
CA GLU A 46 -1.54 7.49 -7.54
C GLU A 46 -2.37 7.99 -6.37
N LEU A 47 -2.77 7.10 -5.47
CA LEU A 47 -3.64 7.48 -4.36
C LEU A 47 -2.88 7.98 -3.14
N THR A 48 -1.67 7.52 -2.92
CA THR A 48 -0.90 7.89 -1.72
C THR A 48 0.29 8.79 -2.02
N GLY A 49 0.72 8.85 -3.28
CA GLY A 49 1.91 9.58 -3.65
C GLY A 49 3.20 8.81 -3.44
N LEU A 50 3.11 7.59 -2.91
CA LEU A 50 4.27 6.75 -2.62
C LEU A 50 4.09 5.37 -3.22
N THR A 51 5.21 4.72 -3.56
CA THR A 51 5.15 3.30 -3.89
C THR A 51 5.00 2.50 -2.61
N PRO A 52 4.49 1.26 -2.69
CA PRO A 52 4.40 0.42 -1.50
C PRO A 52 5.73 0.21 -0.79
N GLU A 53 6.81 0.07 -1.56
CA GLU A 53 8.13 -0.09 -0.96
C GLU A 53 8.60 1.17 -0.26
N ALA A 54 8.35 2.33 -0.86
CA ALA A 54 8.71 3.59 -0.24
C ALA A 54 7.91 3.79 1.05
N TYR A 55 6.64 3.42 1.04
CA TYR A 55 5.81 3.49 2.22
C TYR A 55 6.37 2.61 3.34
N ARG A 56 6.73 1.38 3.00
CA ARG A 56 7.28 0.45 3.99
C ARG A 56 8.58 0.97 4.57
N ARG A 57 9.44 1.53 3.71
CA ARG A 57 10.70 2.10 4.16
C ARG A 57 10.49 3.28 5.07
N GLN A 58 9.51 4.12 4.74
CA GLN A 58 9.18 5.28 5.54
C GLN A 58 8.64 4.89 6.91
N GLN A 59 7.81 3.86 6.94
CA GLN A 59 7.28 3.35 8.21
C GLN A 59 8.40 2.84 9.11
N SER A 60 9.35 2.13 8.53
CA SER A 60 10.47 1.60 9.28
C SER A 60 11.32 2.73 9.87
N VAL A 61 11.60 3.75 9.07
CA VAL A 61 12.38 4.90 9.53
C VAL A 61 11.61 5.68 10.58
N ALA A 62 10.33 5.91 10.34
CA ALA A 62 9.50 6.64 11.29
C ALA A 62 9.42 5.91 12.62
N GLY A 63 9.32 4.59 12.58
CA GLY A 63 9.29 3.78 13.77
C GLY A 63 10.56 3.93 14.59
N ASN A 64 11.69 3.93 13.91
CA ASN A 64 12.98 4.11 14.58
C ASN A 64 13.14 5.52 15.13
N ALA A 65 12.68 6.51 14.39
CA ALA A 65 12.81 7.90 14.80
C ALA A 65 11.94 8.23 16.01
N VAL A 66 10.80 7.59 16.12
CA VAL A 66 9.84 7.86 17.19
C VAL A 66 10.30 7.24 18.50
N LYS A 67 11.02 6.15 18.43
CA LYS A 67 11.47 5.51 19.65
C LYS A 67 12.65 6.26 20.28
N PRO A 68 12.46 6.71 21.49
CA PRO A 68 13.54 7.40 22.19
C PRO A 68 14.64 6.44 22.61
#